data_bdb7d0e48751064c8c2a3d38ba5a8b23
#
_entry.id   bdb7d0e48751064c8c2a3d38ba5a8b23
#
_cell.length_a   1.000
_cell.length_b   1.000
_cell.length_c   1.000
_cell.angle_alpha   90.00
_cell.angle_beta   90.00
_cell.angle_gamma   90.00
#
_symmetry.space_group_name_H-M   'P 1'
#
loop_
_entity.id
_entity.type
_entity.pdbx_description
1 polymer ?
#
loop_
_entity_poly.entity_id
_entity_poly.type
_entity_poly.pdbx_seq_one_letter_code
_entity_poly.pdbx_strand_id
1 'polypeptide(L)'
;MDIKKRNDRLLIFILAISFVLHFINLKDLSLSNDELSAITRSRYDTFSEMITKGVYIDYHPAGIQTYIFYWMKLFGDDAFLLRIPFVLCAFGSTILLYFICKKWANEFIGLLTIITFTTSSLVIQYTQIARMYSTGMFFCLLATYGWTFFLFNESGKGKMKFWWIWLIGSILCIHNHYFSFAFAAILGLSGMFFVKKDLLKLYLLGGTIALLSFIPELGIFKEQMKTGDIGGWLAPPEKTFLWDFFYVVFNNSKLFIVVVVVWLILGAIFPIHSPNITRWRILSVIWFMFVFLLAYLYSVLGHPVIQFSTLLFVLPFIFFFIFSFTPRFLLKYQLPVILFFLFTGMYSLIASGFYSKNHFGVFKEIAEDVNSFPPDVPVVVNVINPQYFNYYYSKLASKPRQIIFKLESPKDYGRLFQIVDSSTSDEFGYSWTNSYHPYEILEVIRSKYPKLIQKKIYFNATSYLFSKSGEEIKTDSVIYTFINDYDGDTFMPIHETDEHAFSGKYSEWMDSTKTFSTSVKTPVEEIPESADRYAIFSAKVYFDKLPEQASINLAFDDSTHSYQFHGAGLTDYCHEPGKWYSILICGEFPRSAKKGDKLTAYFHNPAGEKFWIDDFKLVVRTSHNPYKK
;
A
#
# COMPACT_ATOMS: atom_id res chain seq x y z
N MET A 1 -22.16 -20.72 -39.20
CA MET A 1 -21.38 -21.27 -38.08
C MET A 1 -22.35 -21.46 -36.90
N ASP A 2 -22.41 -22.64 -36.34
CA ASP A 2 -23.25 -22.95 -35.18
C ASP A 2 -22.94 -21.94 -34.04
N ILE A 3 -23.96 -21.28 -33.51
CA ILE A 3 -23.86 -20.22 -32.49
C ILE A 3 -23.16 -20.77 -31.24
N LYS A 4 -23.48 -21.99 -30.85
CA LYS A 4 -22.86 -22.63 -29.69
C LYS A 4 -21.35 -22.80 -29.91
N LYS A 5 -20.94 -23.33 -31.06
CA LYS A 5 -19.49 -23.48 -31.40
C LYS A 5 -18.77 -22.12 -31.44
N ARG A 6 -19.44 -21.06 -31.87
CA ARG A 6 -18.89 -19.70 -31.86
C ARG A 6 -18.65 -19.22 -30.43
N ASN A 7 -19.64 -19.35 -29.56
CA ASN A 7 -19.55 -18.88 -28.17
C ASN A 7 -18.55 -19.70 -27.35
N ASP A 8 -18.45 -21.01 -27.60
CA ASP A 8 -17.43 -21.86 -26.97
C ASP A 8 -16.00 -21.43 -27.38
N ARG A 9 -15.77 -21.09 -28.67
CA ARG A 9 -14.49 -20.54 -29.14
C ARG A 9 -14.17 -19.19 -28.52
N LEU A 10 -15.16 -18.30 -28.40
CA LEU A 10 -15.01 -17.00 -27.75
C LEU A 10 -14.67 -17.16 -26.26
N LEU A 11 -15.34 -18.08 -25.57
CA LEU A 11 -15.01 -18.40 -24.17
C LEU A 11 -13.55 -18.85 -24.04
N ILE A 12 -13.10 -19.80 -24.86
CA ILE A 12 -11.70 -20.27 -24.85
C ILE A 12 -10.73 -19.12 -25.13
N PHE A 13 -11.05 -18.26 -26.09
CA PHE A 13 -10.22 -17.09 -26.43
C PHE A 13 -10.11 -16.11 -25.26
N ILE A 14 -11.22 -15.79 -24.58
CA ILE A 14 -11.22 -14.91 -23.41
C ILE A 14 -10.46 -15.54 -22.25
N LEU A 15 -10.61 -16.85 -22.05
CA LEU A 15 -9.85 -17.58 -21.03
C LEU A 15 -8.35 -17.57 -21.31
N ALA A 16 -7.93 -17.68 -22.56
CA ALA A 16 -6.53 -17.55 -22.96
C ALA A 16 -5.99 -16.13 -22.67
N ILE A 17 -6.77 -15.09 -22.99
CA ILE A 17 -6.42 -13.70 -22.62
C ILE A 17 -6.33 -13.56 -21.09
N SER A 18 -7.30 -14.07 -20.36
CA SER A 18 -7.30 -14.05 -18.89
C SER A 18 -6.02 -14.69 -18.34
N PHE A 19 -5.67 -15.87 -18.85
CA PHE A 19 -4.44 -16.55 -18.44
C PHE A 19 -3.20 -15.66 -18.69
N VAL A 20 -3.06 -15.11 -19.91
CA VAL A 20 -1.92 -14.25 -20.24
C VAL A 20 -1.85 -13.04 -19.33
N LEU A 21 -2.96 -12.30 -19.14
CA LEU A 21 -2.98 -11.07 -18.35
C LEU A 21 -2.60 -11.31 -16.88
N HIS A 22 -3.01 -12.42 -16.29
CA HIS A 22 -2.69 -12.74 -14.89
C HIS A 22 -1.27 -13.29 -14.70
N PHE A 23 -0.61 -13.77 -15.77
CA PHE A 23 0.77 -14.26 -15.70
C PHE A 23 1.83 -13.24 -16.13
N ILE A 24 1.44 -12.12 -16.78
CA ILE A 24 2.39 -11.05 -17.13
C ILE A 24 3.07 -10.52 -15.87
N ASN A 25 4.40 -10.44 -15.89
CA ASN A 25 5.27 -9.94 -14.82
C ASN A 25 5.19 -10.72 -13.49
N LEU A 26 4.44 -11.81 -13.39
CA LEU A 26 4.20 -12.53 -12.13
C LEU A 26 5.50 -12.96 -11.41
N LYS A 27 6.52 -13.34 -12.18
CA LYS A 27 7.85 -13.73 -11.67
C LYS A 27 8.70 -12.53 -11.26
N ASP A 28 8.56 -11.42 -11.97
CA ASP A 28 9.46 -10.28 -11.84
C ASP A 28 9.01 -9.29 -10.75
N LEU A 29 7.69 -9.24 -10.48
CA LEU A 29 7.13 -8.39 -9.43
C LEU A 29 7.63 -8.78 -8.05
N SER A 30 8.16 -7.80 -7.31
CA SER A 30 8.46 -7.94 -5.88
C SER A 30 7.22 -8.38 -5.09
N LEU A 31 7.42 -9.14 -4.02
CA LEU A 31 6.32 -9.48 -3.11
C LEU A 31 5.81 -8.21 -2.40
N SER A 32 4.51 -8.14 -2.22
CA SER A 32 3.86 -7.07 -1.45
C SER A 32 4.16 -7.19 0.05
N ASN A 33 3.90 -6.12 0.81
CA ASN A 33 3.93 -6.15 2.28
C ASN A 33 3.07 -7.31 2.82
N ASP A 34 1.88 -7.52 2.27
CA ASP A 34 0.95 -8.57 2.69
C ASP A 34 1.50 -9.96 2.47
N GLU A 35 2.16 -10.21 1.33
CA GLU A 35 2.78 -11.51 1.01
C GLU A 35 3.98 -11.77 1.91
N LEU A 36 4.87 -10.79 2.09
CA LEU A 36 6.03 -10.89 2.97
C LEU A 36 5.62 -11.09 4.44
N SER A 37 4.55 -10.42 4.86
CA SER A 37 3.93 -10.64 6.17
C SER A 37 3.43 -12.08 6.31
N ALA A 38 2.72 -12.62 5.31
CA ALA A 38 2.23 -14.00 5.34
C ALA A 38 3.36 -15.03 5.34
N ILE A 39 4.41 -14.81 4.55
CA ILE A 39 5.61 -15.66 4.55
C ILE A 39 6.28 -15.64 5.92
N THR A 40 6.48 -14.46 6.50
CA THR A 40 7.11 -14.30 7.83
C THR A 40 6.30 -15.03 8.91
N ARG A 41 4.97 -14.88 8.89
CA ARG A 41 4.05 -15.53 9.83
C ARG A 41 3.91 -17.04 9.58
N SER A 42 4.42 -17.57 8.48
CA SER A 42 4.44 -19.01 8.18
C SER A 42 5.78 -19.67 8.49
N ARG A 43 6.82 -18.91 8.89
CA ARG A 43 8.16 -19.44 9.18
C ARG A 43 8.30 -19.95 10.62
N TYR A 44 7.32 -20.74 11.07
CA TYR A 44 7.36 -21.44 12.35
C TYR A 44 7.53 -22.93 12.14
N ASP A 45 8.12 -23.61 13.12
CA ASP A 45 8.37 -25.06 13.02
C ASP A 45 7.08 -25.86 13.12
N THR A 46 6.19 -25.44 14.01
CA THR A 46 4.94 -26.15 14.31
C THR A 46 3.71 -25.36 13.85
N PHE A 47 2.64 -26.11 13.52
CA PHE A 47 1.35 -25.51 13.21
C PHE A 47 0.77 -24.72 14.37
N SER A 48 0.96 -25.19 15.61
CA SER A 48 0.49 -24.48 16.81
C SER A 48 1.17 -23.12 16.99
N GLU A 49 2.48 -23.04 16.75
CA GLU A 49 3.19 -21.76 16.79
C GLU A 49 2.74 -20.81 15.68
N MET A 50 2.53 -21.32 14.47
CA MET A 50 2.01 -20.53 13.37
C MET A 50 0.64 -19.93 13.72
N ILE A 51 -0.26 -20.68 14.36
CA ILE A 51 -1.55 -20.17 14.81
C ILE A 51 -1.36 -19.11 15.92
N THR A 52 -0.64 -19.43 16.98
CA THR A 52 -0.57 -18.56 18.17
C THR A 52 0.31 -17.32 17.99
N LYS A 53 1.38 -17.41 17.18
CA LYS A 53 2.32 -16.31 16.95
C LYS A 53 2.10 -15.61 15.60
N GLY A 54 1.54 -16.30 14.61
CA GLY A 54 1.33 -15.78 13.26
C GLY A 54 -0.09 -15.33 12.99
N VAL A 55 -1.11 -16.16 13.31
CA VAL A 55 -2.52 -15.87 12.99
C VAL A 55 -3.19 -14.98 14.04
N TYR A 56 -2.91 -15.13 15.33
CA TYR A 56 -3.52 -14.31 16.37
C TYR A 56 -3.29 -12.81 16.20
N ILE A 57 -2.19 -12.43 15.57
CA ILE A 57 -1.83 -11.04 15.26
C ILE A 57 -2.26 -10.59 13.85
N ASP A 58 -2.84 -11.50 13.05
CA ASP A 58 -3.39 -11.20 11.72
C ASP A 58 -4.91 -11.04 11.83
N TYR A 59 -5.52 -10.03 11.25
CA TYR A 59 -6.95 -9.74 11.37
C TYR A 59 -7.82 -10.56 10.40
N HIS A 60 -7.44 -11.84 10.18
CA HIS A 60 -8.10 -12.75 9.24
C HIS A 60 -8.26 -14.16 9.82
N PRO A 61 -9.24 -14.97 9.35
CA PRO A 61 -9.31 -16.38 9.67
C PRO A 61 -8.04 -17.15 9.27
N ALA A 62 -7.80 -18.27 9.93
CA ALA A 62 -6.57 -19.04 9.77
C ALA A 62 -6.39 -19.74 8.40
N GLY A 63 -7.45 -19.89 7.59
CA GLY A 63 -7.45 -20.80 6.44
C GLY A 63 -6.34 -20.51 5.41
N ILE A 64 -6.18 -19.25 4.99
CA ILE A 64 -5.14 -18.92 4.00
C ILE A 64 -3.74 -18.98 4.61
N GLN A 65 -3.57 -18.57 5.86
CA GLN A 65 -2.27 -18.71 6.54
C GLN A 65 -1.88 -20.18 6.71
N THR A 66 -2.85 -21.05 7.04
CA THR A 66 -2.67 -22.50 7.09
C THR A 66 -2.25 -23.07 5.72
N TYR A 67 -2.93 -22.62 4.64
CA TYR A 67 -2.57 -23.01 3.29
C TYR A 67 -1.13 -22.62 2.95
N ILE A 68 -0.74 -21.35 3.18
CA ILE A 68 0.61 -20.85 2.89
C ILE A 68 1.66 -21.60 3.72
N PHE A 69 1.39 -21.88 5.01
CA PHE A 69 2.29 -22.64 5.89
C PHE A 69 2.64 -24.02 5.32
N TYR A 70 1.63 -24.81 4.92
CA TYR A 70 1.87 -26.12 4.34
C TYR A 70 2.45 -26.06 2.92
N TRP A 71 2.01 -25.06 2.12
CA TRP A 71 2.58 -24.83 0.79
C TRP A 71 4.08 -24.55 0.87
N MET A 72 4.51 -23.68 1.77
CA MET A 72 5.92 -23.36 1.96
C MET A 72 6.74 -24.55 2.44
N LYS A 73 6.17 -25.45 3.27
CA LYS A 73 6.85 -26.68 3.68
C LYS A 73 7.04 -27.68 2.53
N LEU A 74 6.15 -27.68 1.54
CA LEU A 74 6.19 -28.59 0.41
C LEU A 74 7.01 -28.05 -0.77
N PHE A 75 6.90 -26.75 -1.05
CA PHE A 75 7.41 -26.12 -2.28
C PHE A 75 8.40 -24.98 -2.00
N GLY A 76 8.66 -24.63 -0.75
CA GLY A 76 9.49 -23.48 -0.38
C GLY A 76 8.76 -22.16 -0.49
N ASP A 77 9.53 -21.06 -0.36
CA ASP A 77 9.04 -19.70 -0.32
C ASP A 77 9.32 -18.89 -1.60
N ASP A 78 9.50 -19.58 -2.73
CA ASP A 78 9.68 -18.89 -4.02
C ASP A 78 8.43 -18.09 -4.39
N ALA A 79 8.61 -16.80 -4.74
CA ALA A 79 7.53 -15.87 -5.00
C ALA A 79 6.60 -16.31 -6.15
N PHE A 80 7.17 -16.84 -7.23
CA PHE A 80 6.40 -17.30 -8.38
C PHE A 80 5.57 -18.54 -8.04
N LEU A 81 6.20 -19.55 -7.40
CA LEU A 81 5.51 -20.79 -7.00
C LEU A 81 4.40 -20.49 -5.97
N LEU A 82 4.65 -19.55 -5.06
CA LEU A 82 3.65 -19.16 -4.06
C LEU A 82 2.41 -18.53 -4.69
N ARG A 83 2.55 -17.77 -5.78
CA ARG A 83 1.46 -17.06 -6.47
C ARG A 83 0.62 -17.91 -7.39
N ILE A 84 1.17 -19.01 -7.94
CA ILE A 84 0.48 -19.88 -8.91
C ILE A 84 -0.93 -20.30 -8.45
N PRO A 85 -1.16 -20.83 -7.24
CA PRO A 85 -2.49 -21.25 -6.81
C PRO A 85 -3.52 -20.12 -6.79
N PHE A 86 -3.09 -18.91 -6.45
CA PHE A 86 -3.95 -17.73 -6.39
C PHE A 86 -4.34 -17.26 -7.80
N VAL A 87 -3.42 -17.28 -8.75
CA VAL A 87 -3.70 -17.00 -10.16
C VAL A 87 -4.64 -18.07 -10.76
N LEU A 88 -4.46 -19.33 -10.41
CA LEU A 88 -5.38 -20.41 -10.82
C LEU A 88 -6.79 -20.21 -10.25
N CYS A 89 -6.94 -19.68 -9.03
CA CYS A 89 -8.23 -19.28 -8.47
C CYS A 89 -8.89 -18.16 -9.27
N ALA A 90 -8.13 -17.18 -9.76
CA ALA A 90 -8.65 -16.14 -10.65
C ALA A 90 -9.17 -16.70 -11.97
N PHE A 91 -8.43 -17.61 -12.57
CA PHE A 91 -8.84 -18.32 -13.77
C PHE A 91 -10.12 -19.13 -13.54
N GLY A 92 -10.18 -19.88 -12.43
CA GLY A 92 -11.39 -20.59 -11.98
C GLY A 92 -12.58 -19.66 -11.75
N SER A 93 -12.33 -18.46 -11.20
CA SER A 93 -13.36 -17.42 -11.02
C SER A 93 -13.96 -16.97 -12.33
N THR A 94 -13.16 -16.77 -13.37
CA THR A 94 -13.64 -16.41 -14.71
C THR A 94 -14.57 -17.49 -15.28
N ILE A 95 -14.21 -18.76 -15.11
CA ILE A 95 -15.03 -19.91 -15.56
C ILE A 95 -16.37 -19.97 -14.80
N LEU A 96 -16.32 -19.90 -13.47
CA LEU A 96 -17.53 -19.95 -12.63
C LEU A 96 -18.47 -18.79 -12.92
N LEU A 97 -17.92 -17.58 -13.05
CA LEU A 97 -18.69 -16.37 -13.36
C LEU A 97 -19.41 -16.50 -14.71
N TYR A 98 -18.75 -17.02 -15.74
CA TYR A 98 -19.39 -17.28 -17.03
C TYR A 98 -20.59 -18.22 -16.89
N PHE A 99 -20.44 -19.36 -16.20
CA PHE A 99 -21.53 -20.33 -16.05
C PHE A 99 -22.67 -19.83 -15.18
N ILE A 100 -22.37 -19.03 -14.15
CA ILE A 100 -23.38 -18.36 -13.32
C ILE A 100 -24.19 -17.38 -14.19
N CYS A 101 -23.53 -16.48 -14.91
CA CYS A 101 -24.19 -15.50 -15.78
C CYS A 101 -24.98 -16.16 -16.92
N LYS A 102 -24.45 -17.23 -17.51
CA LYS A 102 -25.17 -18.03 -18.51
C LYS A 102 -26.47 -18.62 -17.95
N LYS A 103 -26.45 -19.10 -16.70
CA LYS A 103 -27.65 -19.66 -16.02
C LYS A 103 -28.65 -18.56 -15.65
N TRP A 104 -28.17 -17.40 -15.20
CA TRP A 104 -29.00 -16.29 -14.74
C TRP A 104 -29.60 -15.49 -15.88
N ALA A 105 -28.92 -15.40 -16.99
CA ALA A 105 -29.34 -14.64 -18.16
C ALA A 105 -29.13 -15.43 -19.47
N ASN A 106 -27.94 -15.33 -20.07
CA ASN A 106 -27.56 -16.03 -21.30
C ASN A 106 -26.03 -16.01 -21.52
N GLU A 107 -25.56 -16.71 -22.56
CA GLU A 107 -24.14 -16.80 -22.92
C GLU A 107 -23.53 -15.45 -23.29
N PHE A 108 -24.26 -14.59 -24.01
CA PHE A 108 -23.77 -13.29 -24.46
C PHE A 108 -23.47 -12.36 -23.28
N ILE A 109 -24.39 -12.28 -22.31
CA ILE A 109 -24.19 -11.54 -21.06
C ILE A 109 -23.03 -12.14 -20.27
N GLY A 110 -22.92 -13.47 -20.21
CA GLY A 110 -21.77 -14.16 -19.60
C GLY A 110 -20.44 -13.75 -20.21
N LEU A 111 -20.32 -13.73 -21.53
CA LEU A 111 -19.10 -13.32 -22.24
C LEU A 111 -18.74 -11.84 -21.96
N LEU A 112 -19.70 -10.92 -21.99
CA LEU A 112 -19.47 -9.50 -21.66
C LEU A 112 -19.01 -9.31 -20.23
N THR A 113 -19.62 -10.03 -19.29
CA THR A 113 -19.26 -9.97 -17.86
C THR A 113 -17.84 -10.42 -17.63
N ILE A 114 -17.42 -11.57 -18.20
CA ILE A 114 -16.07 -12.08 -17.97
C ILE A 114 -14.98 -11.28 -18.70
N ILE A 115 -15.29 -10.61 -19.81
CA ILE A 115 -14.35 -9.72 -20.48
C ILE A 115 -13.97 -8.56 -19.57
N THR A 116 -14.96 -7.86 -19.00
CA THR A 116 -14.71 -6.73 -18.10
C THR A 116 -14.03 -7.19 -16.81
N PHE A 117 -14.44 -8.34 -16.26
CA PHE A 117 -13.77 -8.96 -15.13
C PHE A 117 -12.28 -9.23 -15.41
N THR A 118 -11.98 -9.87 -16.53
CA THR A 118 -10.62 -10.25 -16.95
C THR A 118 -9.72 -9.05 -17.23
N THR A 119 -10.27 -7.95 -17.74
CA THR A 119 -9.50 -6.75 -18.11
C THR A 119 -9.47 -5.68 -17.03
N SER A 120 -10.06 -5.92 -15.86
CA SER A 120 -10.01 -5.00 -14.72
C SER A 120 -8.64 -5.06 -14.04
N SER A 121 -7.93 -3.91 -13.97
CA SER A 121 -6.63 -3.79 -13.29
C SER A 121 -6.70 -4.19 -11.82
N LEU A 122 -7.79 -3.83 -11.13
CA LEU A 122 -8.02 -4.20 -9.74
C LEU A 122 -8.06 -5.73 -9.57
N VAL A 123 -8.78 -6.44 -10.45
CA VAL A 123 -8.85 -7.89 -10.42
C VAL A 123 -7.47 -8.50 -10.68
N ILE A 124 -6.78 -8.07 -11.74
CA ILE A 124 -5.46 -8.60 -12.08
C ILE A 124 -4.48 -8.37 -10.92
N GLN A 125 -4.42 -7.16 -10.36
CA GLN A 125 -3.51 -6.80 -9.28
C GLN A 125 -3.67 -7.73 -8.07
N TYR A 126 -4.89 -7.86 -7.55
CA TYR A 126 -5.13 -8.65 -6.34
C TYR A 126 -5.13 -10.17 -6.57
N THR A 127 -5.24 -10.63 -7.81
CA THR A 127 -5.08 -12.05 -8.12
C THR A 127 -3.62 -12.47 -8.26
N GLN A 128 -2.70 -11.52 -8.46
CA GLN A 128 -1.25 -11.75 -8.45
C GLN A 128 -0.64 -11.71 -7.04
N ILE A 129 -1.43 -11.48 -6.00
CA ILE A 129 -0.99 -11.45 -4.60
C ILE A 129 -1.33 -12.78 -3.93
N ALA A 130 -0.34 -13.44 -3.31
CA ALA A 130 -0.52 -14.69 -2.57
C ALA A 130 -1.18 -14.44 -1.20
N ARG A 131 -2.44 -13.94 -1.22
CA ARG A 131 -3.28 -13.65 -0.06
C ARG A 131 -4.74 -14.02 -0.34
N MET A 132 -5.60 -13.84 0.62
CA MET A 132 -7.01 -14.24 0.61
C MET A 132 -7.89 -13.60 -0.47
N TYR A 133 -7.39 -12.71 -1.30
CA TYR A 133 -8.20 -11.93 -2.24
C TYR A 133 -8.75 -12.79 -3.38
N SER A 134 -7.87 -13.40 -4.15
CA SER A 134 -8.22 -14.25 -5.28
C SER A 134 -8.99 -15.50 -4.86
N THR A 135 -8.52 -16.16 -3.79
CA THR A 135 -9.18 -17.34 -3.23
C THR A 135 -10.57 -17.01 -2.70
N GLY A 136 -10.74 -15.89 -1.99
CA GLY A 136 -12.04 -15.48 -1.47
C GLY A 136 -13.05 -15.19 -2.58
N MET A 137 -12.62 -14.52 -3.64
CA MET A 137 -13.45 -14.30 -4.82
C MET A 137 -13.86 -15.62 -5.49
N PHE A 138 -12.90 -16.56 -5.65
CA PHE A 138 -13.16 -17.88 -6.19
C PHE A 138 -14.14 -18.68 -5.31
N PHE A 139 -13.97 -18.66 -4.00
CA PHE A 139 -14.84 -19.38 -3.07
C PHE A 139 -16.26 -18.79 -3.04
N CYS A 140 -16.39 -17.46 -3.10
CA CYS A 140 -17.69 -16.79 -3.22
C CYS A 140 -18.42 -17.21 -4.50
N LEU A 141 -17.72 -17.27 -5.64
CA LEU A 141 -18.29 -17.74 -6.90
C LEU A 141 -18.58 -19.24 -6.88
N LEU A 142 -17.74 -20.06 -6.24
CA LEU A 142 -17.96 -21.50 -6.08
C LEU A 142 -19.23 -21.75 -5.25
N ALA A 143 -19.37 -21.06 -4.12
CA ALA A 143 -20.58 -21.13 -3.29
C ALA A 143 -21.82 -20.70 -4.09
N THR A 144 -21.73 -19.58 -4.82
CA THR A 144 -22.83 -19.08 -5.65
C THR A 144 -23.20 -20.03 -6.78
N TYR A 145 -22.21 -20.63 -7.42
CA TYR A 145 -22.43 -21.65 -8.46
C TYR A 145 -23.18 -22.86 -7.88
N GLY A 146 -22.68 -23.44 -6.80
CA GLY A 146 -23.32 -24.57 -6.12
C GLY A 146 -24.75 -24.21 -5.67
N TRP A 147 -24.94 -23.08 -5.01
CA TRP A 147 -26.21 -22.56 -4.56
C TRP A 147 -27.21 -22.37 -5.70
N THR A 148 -26.76 -21.73 -6.82
CA THR A 148 -27.61 -21.50 -8.00
C THR A 148 -28.13 -22.80 -8.59
N PHE A 149 -27.26 -23.79 -8.82
CA PHE A 149 -27.65 -25.02 -9.46
C PHE A 149 -28.35 -25.98 -8.49
N PHE A 150 -28.11 -25.89 -7.18
CA PHE A 150 -28.86 -26.63 -6.17
C PHE A 150 -30.32 -26.18 -6.10
N LEU A 151 -30.57 -24.87 -6.07
CA LEU A 151 -31.93 -24.33 -5.91
C LEU A 151 -32.72 -24.24 -7.23
N PHE A 152 -32.05 -23.93 -8.35
CA PHE A 152 -32.72 -23.56 -9.62
C PHE A 152 -32.47 -24.55 -10.77
N ASN A 153 -31.97 -25.76 -10.47
CA ASN A 153 -31.88 -26.81 -11.49
C ASN A 153 -33.20 -27.57 -11.60
N GLU A 154 -33.90 -27.34 -12.70
CA GLU A 154 -35.21 -27.93 -12.97
C GLU A 154 -35.13 -29.44 -13.26
N SER A 155 -34.02 -29.91 -13.86
CA SER A 155 -33.90 -31.33 -14.23
C SER A 155 -33.81 -32.29 -13.03
N GLY A 156 -33.61 -31.79 -11.82
CA GLY A 156 -33.42 -32.57 -10.60
C GLY A 156 -32.11 -33.39 -10.55
N LYS A 157 -31.45 -33.60 -11.70
CA LYS A 157 -30.21 -34.37 -11.80
C LYS A 157 -29.05 -33.63 -11.14
N GLY A 158 -28.28 -34.33 -10.31
CA GLY A 158 -27.07 -33.78 -9.69
C GLY A 158 -27.28 -32.79 -8.55
N LYS A 159 -28.51 -32.62 -8.02
CA LYS A 159 -28.76 -31.71 -6.90
C LYS A 159 -27.82 -31.91 -5.72
N MET A 160 -27.53 -33.15 -5.34
CA MET A 160 -26.61 -33.46 -4.25
C MET A 160 -25.18 -32.99 -4.56
N LYS A 161 -24.69 -33.12 -5.81
CA LYS A 161 -23.41 -32.58 -6.24
C LYS A 161 -23.34 -31.07 -6.02
N PHE A 162 -24.38 -30.32 -6.41
CA PHE A 162 -24.41 -28.87 -6.27
C PHE A 162 -24.60 -28.45 -4.82
N TRP A 163 -25.28 -29.23 -3.98
CA TRP A 163 -25.34 -29.01 -2.54
C TRP A 163 -23.95 -29.12 -1.90
N TRP A 164 -23.15 -30.14 -2.25
CA TRP A 164 -21.77 -30.25 -1.79
C TRP A 164 -20.90 -29.09 -2.27
N ILE A 165 -21.05 -28.66 -3.51
CA ILE A 165 -20.29 -27.52 -4.05
C ILE A 165 -20.63 -26.24 -3.28
N TRP A 166 -21.92 -26.00 -3.00
CA TRP A 166 -22.35 -24.87 -2.17
C TRP A 166 -21.80 -24.94 -0.75
N LEU A 167 -21.91 -26.11 -0.10
CA LEU A 167 -21.42 -26.31 1.26
C LEU A 167 -19.91 -26.10 1.35
N ILE A 168 -19.12 -26.74 0.49
CA ILE A 168 -17.67 -26.62 0.46
C ILE A 168 -17.27 -25.17 0.16
N GLY A 169 -17.88 -24.53 -0.84
CA GLY A 169 -17.64 -23.13 -1.16
C GLY A 169 -17.93 -22.20 0.01
N SER A 170 -19.02 -22.44 0.75
CA SER A 170 -19.38 -21.66 1.94
C SER A 170 -18.39 -21.85 3.09
N ILE A 171 -17.96 -23.08 3.37
CA ILE A 171 -16.93 -23.36 4.37
C ILE A 171 -15.61 -22.66 4.01
N LEU A 172 -15.19 -22.75 2.76
CA LEU A 172 -13.98 -22.09 2.29
C LEU A 172 -14.08 -20.55 2.40
N CYS A 173 -15.25 -19.95 2.15
CA CYS A 173 -15.50 -18.52 2.39
C CYS A 173 -15.30 -18.15 3.87
N ILE A 174 -15.83 -18.97 4.78
CA ILE A 174 -15.80 -18.75 6.24
C ILE A 174 -14.36 -18.73 6.74
N HIS A 175 -13.51 -19.64 6.26
CA HIS A 175 -12.11 -19.74 6.68
C HIS A 175 -11.15 -18.86 5.88
N ASN A 176 -11.61 -18.16 4.85
CA ASN A 176 -10.75 -17.32 4.01
C ASN A 176 -10.64 -15.88 4.53
N HIS A 177 -11.78 -15.22 4.75
CA HIS A 177 -11.83 -13.81 5.16
C HIS A 177 -13.18 -13.48 5.80
N TYR A 178 -13.24 -12.59 6.80
CA TYR A 178 -14.51 -12.24 7.46
C TYR A 178 -15.55 -11.64 6.51
N PHE A 179 -15.17 -10.90 5.47
CA PHE A 179 -16.10 -10.39 4.47
C PHE A 179 -16.54 -11.45 3.44
N SER A 180 -15.73 -12.45 3.12
CA SER A 180 -16.21 -13.62 2.36
C SER A 180 -17.14 -14.49 3.21
N PHE A 181 -16.94 -14.57 4.52
CA PHE A 181 -17.91 -15.18 5.45
C PHE A 181 -19.24 -14.42 5.44
N ALA A 182 -19.20 -13.08 5.57
CA ALA A 182 -20.41 -12.25 5.50
C ALA A 182 -21.17 -12.48 4.17
N PHE A 183 -20.44 -12.60 3.06
CA PHE A 183 -21.05 -12.96 1.78
C PHE A 183 -21.68 -14.35 1.80
N ALA A 184 -21.04 -15.38 2.32
CA ALA A 184 -21.60 -16.72 2.44
C ALA A 184 -22.89 -16.73 3.31
N ALA A 185 -22.92 -15.91 4.36
CA ALA A 185 -24.10 -15.75 5.21
C ALA A 185 -25.26 -15.11 4.44
N ILE A 186 -25.06 -13.98 3.74
CA ILE A 186 -26.14 -13.33 2.97
C ILE A 186 -26.60 -14.17 1.79
N LEU A 187 -25.70 -14.94 1.14
CA LEU A 187 -26.03 -15.92 0.11
C LEU A 187 -26.95 -17.01 0.69
N GLY A 188 -26.57 -17.57 1.85
CA GLY A 188 -27.37 -18.57 2.56
C GLY A 188 -28.75 -18.04 2.97
N LEU A 189 -28.82 -16.85 3.56
CA LEU A 189 -30.08 -16.20 3.93
C LEU A 189 -30.98 -15.93 2.70
N SER A 190 -30.38 -15.48 1.59
CA SER A 190 -31.13 -15.25 0.35
C SER A 190 -31.85 -16.50 -0.16
N GLY A 191 -31.25 -17.67 0.03
CA GLY A 191 -31.83 -18.93 -0.43
C GLY A 191 -33.08 -19.36 0.34
N MET A 192 -33.29 -18.87 1.55
CA MET A 192 -34.52 -19.15 2.31
C MET A 192 -35.77 -18.70 1.58
N PHE A 193 -35.68 -17.67 0.73
CA PHE A 193 -36.77 -17.17 -0.09
C PHE A 193 -37.06 -18.03 -1.33
N PHE A 194 -36.16 -18.96 -1.69
CA PHE A 194 -36.24 -19.72 -2.93
C PHE A 194 -36.23 -21.24 -2.72
N VAL A 195 -35.84 -21.71 -1.55
CA VAL A 195 -35.77 -23.13 -1.27
C VAL A 195 -37.14 -23.76 -1.23
N LYS A 196 -37.33 -24.85 -1.98
CA LYS A 196 -38.56 -25.65 -1.96
C LYS A 196 -38.68 -26.44 -0.66
N LYS A 197 -39.91 -26.70 -0.21
CA LYS A 197 -40.19 -27.40 1.07
C LYS A 197 -39.47 -28.76 1.17
N ASP A 198 -39.39 -29.51 0.08
CA ASP A 198 -38.71 -30.82 0.00
C ASP A 198 -37.18 -30.73 0.22
N LEU A 199 -36.57 -29.58 -0.11
CA LEU A 199 -35.16 -29.33 0.03
C LEU A 199 -34.80 -28.56 1.31
N LEU A 200 -35.77 -28.02 2.04
CA LEU A 200 -35.55 -27.12 3.17
C LEU A 200 -34.66 -27.75 4.26
N LYS A 201 -34.95 -29.01 4.65
CA LYS A 201 -34.17 -29.72 5.67
C LYS A 201 -32.69 -29.84 5.25
N LEU A 202 -32.43 -30.23 4.00
CA LEU A 202 -31.09 -30.38 3.46
C LEU A 202 -30.39 -29.02 3.34
N TYR A 203 -31.12 -27.97 2.98
CA TYR A 203 -30.63 -26.61 2.92
C TYR A 203 -30.18 -26.10 4.30
N LEU A 204 -31.06 -26.25 5.31
CA LEU A 204 -30.75 -25.88 6.69
C LEU A 204 -29.58 -26.70 7.25
N LEU A 205 -29.49 -28.00 6.97
CA LEU A 205 -28.37 -28.84 7.35
C LEU A 205 -27.05 -28.31 6.78
N GLY A 206 -27.03 -27.95 5.50
CA GLY A 206 -25.83 -27.38 4.87
C GLY A 206 -25.41 -26.07 5.51
N GLY A 207 -26.35 -25.15 5.75
CA GLY A 207 -26.09 -23.89 6.45
C GLY A 207 -25.55 -24.09 7.87
N THR A 208 -26.14 -25.03 8.62
CA THR A 208 -25.69 -25.39 9.97
C THR A 208 -24.27 -25.96 9.97
N ILE A 209 -23.96 -26.90 9.07
CA ILE A 209 -22.60 -27.47 8.95
C ILE A 209 -21.60 -26.37 8.62
N ALA A 210 -21.92 -25.48 7.68
CA ALA A 210 -21.08 -24.36 7.32
C ALA A 210 -20.78 -23.44 8.52
N LEU A 211 -21.81 -23.07 9.30
CA LEU A 211 -21.65 -22.25 10.52
C LEU A 211 -20.84 -22.98 11.60
N LEU A 212 -21.11 -24.27 11.83
CA LEU A 212 -20.37 -25.04 12.83
C LEU A 212 -18.90 -25.21 12.47
N SER A 213 -18.54 -25.15 11.18
CA SER A 213 -17.13 -25.17 10.75
C SER A 213 -16.32 -23.99 11.29
N PHE A 214 -16.96 -22.89 11.70
CA PHE A 214 -16.29 -21.72 12.30
C PHE A 214 -15.88 -21.94 13.75
N ILE A 215 -16.37 -22.98 14.44
CA ILE A 215 -16.07 -23.21 15.87
C ILE A 215 -14.57 -23.19 16.18
N PRO A 216 -13.67 -23.82 15.39
CA PRO A 216 -12.21 -23.76 15.63
C PRO A 216 -11.65 -22.33 15.53
N GLU A 217 -12.27 -21.47 14.76
CA GLU A 217 -11.84 -20.08 14.56
C GLU A 217 -12.27 -19.14 15.71
N LEU A 218 -13.22 -19.55 16.57
CA LEU A 218 -13.74 -18.69 17.65
C LEU A 218 -12.65 -18.21 18.60
N GLY A 219 -11.67 -19.07 18.91
CA GLY A 219 -10.52 -18.71 19.73
C GLY A 219 -9.65 -17.65 19.06
N ILE A 220 -9.37 -17.83 17.78
CA ILE A 220 -8.60 -16.88 16.95
C ILE A 220 -9.33 -15.54 16.87
N PHE A 221 -10.61 -15.56 16.51
CA PHE A 221 -11.44 -14.36 16.41
C PHE A 221 -11.48 -13.57 17.73
N LYS A 222 -11.61 -14.27 18.87
CA LYS A 222 -11.60 -13.65 20.20
C LYS A 222 -10.26 -12.96 20.51
N GLU A 223 -9.13 -13.59 20.18
CA GLU A 223 -7.81 -12.98 20.41
C GLU A 223 -7.59 -11.77 19.50
N GLN A 224 -7.95 -11.87 18.22
CA GLN A 224 -7.88 -10.75 17.28
C GLN A 224 -8.76 -9.56 17.70
N MET A 225 -9.94 -9.79 18.25
CA MET A 225 -10.80 -8.73 18.80
C MET A 225 -10.21 -8.02 20.02
N LYS A 226 -9.35 -8.67 20.80
CA LYS A 226 -8.65 -8.04 21.95
C LYS A 226 -7.54 -7.09 21.51
N THR A 227 -6.91 -7.36 20.38
CA THR A 227 -5.79 -6.55 19.86
C THR A 227 -6.23 -5.15 19.41
N GLY A 228 -7.53 -4.94 19.21
CA GLY A 228 -8.12 -3.62 18.95
C GLY A 228 -7.85 -3.10 17.54
N ASP A 229 -7.21 -1.95 17.42
CA ASP A 229 -6.97 -1.25 16.16
C ASP A 229 -5.92 -1.96 15.30
N ILE A 230 -6.08 -1.87 13.97
CA ILE A 230 -5.11 -2.33 12.95
C ILE A 230 -3.83 -1.45 12.96
N GLY A 231 -3.47 -0.86 14.10
CA GLY A 231 -2.26 -0.08 14.28
C GLY A 231 -2.27 1.32 13.63
N GLY A 232 -3.48 1.88 13.35
CA GLY A 232 -3.63 3.27 12.87
C GLY A 232 -3.15 3.54 11.44
N TRP A 233 -2.72 2.51 10.68
CA TRP A 233 -2.23 2.71 9.31
C TRP A 233 -3.34 2.88 8.27
N LEU A 234 -4.57 2.48 8.60
CA LEU A 234 -5.72 2.64 7.71
C LEU A 234 -6.61 3.78 8.20
N ALA A 235 -6.76 4.80 7.38
CA ALA A 235 -7.65 5.92 7.68
C ALA A 235 -9.13 5.54 7.46
N PRO A 236 -10.09 6.21 8.14
CA PRO A 236 -11.51 6.08 7.82
C PRO A 236 -11.78 6.38 6.34
N PRO A 237 -12.76 5.67 5.72
CA PRO A 237 -13.06 5.85 4.32
C PRO A 237 -13.62 7.25 4.03
N GLU A 238 -13.16 7.86 2.95
CA GLU A 238 -13.70 9.12 2.46
C GLU A 238 -15.12 8.94 1.90
N LYS A 239 -15.86 10.04 1.80
CA LYS A 239 -17.23 10.03 1.22
C LYS A 239 -17.23 9.61 -0.26
N THR A 240 -16.13 9.77 -0.95
CA THR A 240 -15.92 9.40 -2.36
C THR A 240 -15.52 7.94 -2.55
N PHE A 241 -15.30 7.16 -1.47
CA PHE A 241 -14.75 5.80 -1.51
C PHE A 241 -15.38 4.90 -2.59
N LEU A 242 -16.71 4.91 -2.71
CA LEU A 242 -17.40 4.06 -3.69
C LEU A 242 -17.15 4.52 -5.13
N TRP A 243 -17.04 5.82 -5.38
CA TRP A 243 -16.66 6.38 -6.68
C TRP A 243 -15.23 6.01 -7.03
N ASP A 244 -14.30 6.17 -6.10
CA ASP A 244 -12.89 5.87 -6.29
C ASP A 244 -12.69 4.36 -6.54
N PHE A 245 -13.44 3.52 -5.82
CA PHE A 245 -13.48 2.09 -6.07
C PHE A 245 -13.87 1.78 -7.53
N PHE A 246 -14.98 2.32 -8.03
CA PHE A 246 -15.39 2.09 -9.41
C PHE A 246 -14.43 2.71 -10.43
N TYR A 247 -13.81 3.84 -10.12
CA TYR A 247 -12.80 4.43 -10.97
C TYR A 247 -11.61 3.47 -11.17
N VAL A 248 -11.14 2.86 -10.09
CA VAL A 248 -10.06 1.85 -10.15
C VAL A 248 -10.51 0.56 -10.84
N VAL A 249 -11.73 0.07 -10.56
CA VAL A 249 -12.32 -1.12 -11.22
C VAL A 249 -12.31 -0.98 -12.74
N PHE A 250 -12.55 0.22 -13.26
CA PHE A 250 -12.53 0.53 -14.70
C PHE A 250 -11.18 1.14 -15.15
N ASN A 251 -10.07 0.67 -14.57
CA ASN A 251 -8.68 0.96 -14.97
C ASN A 251 -8.29 2.45 -14.87
N ASN A 252 -8.87 3.21 -13.95
CA ASN A 252 -8.70 4.66 -13.83
C ASN A 252 -9.02 5.41 -15.14
N SER A 253 -9.95 4.87 -15.94
CA SER A 253 -10.27 5.37 -17.28
C SER A 253 -11.65 6.03 -17.31
N LYS A 254 -11.66 7.35 -17.47
CA LYS A 254 -12.91 8.11 -17.71
C LYS A 254 -13.65 7.60 -18.95
N LEU A 255 -12.92 7.22 -20.00
CA LEU A 255 -13.50 6.66 -21.23
C LEU A 255 -14.26 5.36 -20.92
N PHE A 256 -13.65 4.44 -20.16
CA PHE A 256 -14.31 3.17 -19.85
C PHE A 256 -15.57 3.39 -19.01
N ILE A 257 -15.53 4.30 -18.03
CA ILE A 257 -16.73 4.67 -17.24
C ILE A 257 -17.83 5.22 -18.14
N VAL A 258 -17.49 6.13 -19.08
CA VAL A 258 -18.47 6.68 -20.03
C VAL A 258 -19.08 5.57 -20.87
N VAL A 259 -18.29 4.62 -21.37
CA VAL A 259 -18.81 3.46 -22.14
C VAL A 259 -19.78 2.64 -21.28
N VAL A 260 -19.45 2.37 -20.01
CA VAL A 260 -20.35 1.63 -19.11
C VAL A 260 -21.63 2.40 -18.80
N VAL A 261 -21.55 3.71 -18.57
CA VAL A 261 -22.73 4.56 -18.31
C VAL A 261 -23.64 4.60 -19.56
N VAL A 262 -23.07 4.82 -20.74
CA VAL A 262 -23.84 4.78 -22.00
C VAL A 262 -24.49 3.41 -22.19
N TRP A 263 -23.78 2.32 -21.88
CA TRP A 263 -24.33 0.97 -21.93
C TRP A 263 -25.54 0.78 -21.02
N LEU A 264 -25.46 1.27 -19.79
CA LEU A 264 -26.57 1.22 -18.83
C LEU A 264 -27.78 2.04 -19.31
N ILE A 265 -27.54 3.24 -19.88
CA ILE A 265 -28.59 4.09 -20.44
C ILE A 265 -29.28 3.38 -21.61
N LEU A 266 -28.52 2.82 -22.55
CA LEU A 266 -29.08 2.06 -23.68
C LEU A 266 -29.89 0.85 -23.18
N GLY A 267 -29.40 0.15 -22.18
CA GLY A 267 -30.11 -0.97 -21.54
C GLY A 267 -31.40 -0.56 -20.84
N ALA A 268 -31.44 0.64 -20.27
CA ALA A 268 -32.66 1.20 -19.66
C ALA A 268 -33.68 1.63 -20.72
N ILE A 269 -33.24 2.17 -21.86
CA ILE A 269 -34.10 2.60 -22.96
C ILE A 269 -34.65 1.37 -23.73
N PHE A 270 -33.84 0.33 -23.92
CA PHE A 270 -34.18 -0.88 -24.69
C PHE A 270 -34.15 -2.15 -23.82
N PRO A 271 -34.94 -2.24 -22.75
CA PRO A 271 -34.81 -3.29 -21.75
C PRO A 271 -35.19 -4.67 -22.28
N ILE A 272 -34.43 -5.69 -21.84
CA ILE A 272 -34.90 -7.07 -21.91
C ILE A 272 -35.80 -7.33 -20.68
N HIS A 273 -37.08 -7.41 -20.89
CA HIS A 273 -38.02 -7.79 -19.83
C HIS A 273 -37.98 -9.31 -19.63
N SER A 274 -37.44 -9.74 -18.51
CA SER A 274 -37.47 -11.11 -18.04
C SER A 274 -37.52 -11.09 -16.51
N PRO A 275 -38.60 -11.64 -15.90
CA PRO A 275 -38.70 -11.70 -14.44
C PRO A 275 -37.51 -12.41 -13.78
N ASN A 276 -36.96 -13.38 -14.46
CA ASN A 276 -35.77 -14.10 -13.97
C ASN A 276 -34.54 -13.21 -13.87
N ILE A 277 -34.26 -12.38 -14.89
CA ILE A 277 -33.12 -11.46 -14.87
C ILE A 277 -33.27 -10.42 -13.75
N THR A 278 -34.48 -9.88 -13.54
CA THR A 278 -34.75 -8.90 -12.49
C THR A 278 -34.41 -9.43 -11.10
N ARG A 279 -34.76 -10.67 -10.81
CA ARG A 279 -34.37 -11.32 -9.55
C ARG A 279 -32.86 -11.33 -9.33
N TRP A 280 -32.07 -11.69 -10.35
CA TRP A 280 -30.63 -11.75 -10.26
C TRP A 280 -29.98 -10.37 -10.15
N ARG A 281 -30.55 -9.35 -10.80
CA ARG A 281 -30.14 -7.95 -10.60
C ARG A 281 -30.29 -7.52 -9.15
N ILE A 282 -31.47 -7.79 -8.57
CA ILE A 282 -31.76 -7.44 -7.16
C ILE A 282 -30.80 -8.16 -6.22
N LEU A 283 -30.60 -9.47 -6.39
CA LEU A 283 -29.69 -10.25 -5.54
C LEU A 283 -28.24 -9.75 -5.67
N SER A 284 -27.77 -9.46 -6.87
CA SER A 284 -26.43 -8.95 -7.11
C SER A 284 -26.17 -7.62 -6.38
N VAL A 285 -27.16 -6.70 -6.41
CA VAL A 285 -27.07 -5.43 -5.68
C VAL A 285 -27.13 -5.67 -4.16
N ILE A 286 -28.03 -6.52 -3.68
CA ILE A 286 -28.15 -6.83 -2.25
C ILE A 286 -26.84 -7.41 -1.72
N TRP A 287 -26.25 -8.38 -2.41
CA TRP A 287 -25.02 -9.03 -1.97
C TRP A 287 -23.81 -8.05 -1.94
N PHE A 288 -23.71 -7.21 -2.97
CA PHE A 288 -22.67 -6.18 -2.99
C PHE A 288 -22.88 -5.14 -1.89
N MET A 289 -24.10 -4.58 -1.80
CA MET A 289 -24.40 -3.53 -0.84
C MET A 289 -24.31 -4.03 0.61
N PHE A 290 -24.66 -5.28 0.87
CA PHE A 290 -24.54 -5.86 2.21
C PHE A 290 -23.08 -5.88 2.68
N VAL A 291 -22.16 -6.41 1.86
CA VAL A 291 -20.74 -6.48 2.20
C VAL A 291 -20.14 -5.07 2.27
N PHE A 292 -20.47 -4.20 1.31
CA PHE A 292 -20.01 -2.82 1.31
C PHE A 292 -20.48 -2.05 2.55
N LEU A 293 -21.77 -2.07 2.86
CA LEU A 293 -22.33 -1.34 4.01
C LEU A 293 -21.78 -1.89 5.33
N LEU A 294 -21.66 -3.21 5.46
CA LEU A 294 -21.06 -3.82 6.64
C LEU A 294 -19.62 -3.31 6.85
N ALA A 295 -18.79 -3.34 5.81
CA ALA A 295 -17.40 -2.88 5.88
C ALA A 295 -17.31 -1.35 6.09
N TYR A 296 -18.12 -0.57 5.39
CA TYR A 296 -18.14 0.89 5.46
C TYR A 296 -18.59 1.40 6.82
N LEU A 297 -19.74 0.90 7.31
CA LEU A 297 -20.29 1.31 8.60
C LEU A 297 -19.37 0.89 9.76
N TYR A 298 -18.80 -0.32 9.70
CA TYR A 298 -17.82 -0.75 10.69
C TYR A 298 -16.57 0.17 10.69
N SER A 299 -16.12 0.59 9.50
CA SER A 299 -14.95 1.48 9.37
C SER A 299 -15.20 2.92 9.84
N VAL A 300 -16.44 3.40 9.74
CA VAL A 300 -16.81 4.76 10.17
C VAL A 300 -17.15 4.81 11.66
N LEU A 301 -17.82 3.77 12.18
CA LEU A 301 -18.33 3.74 13.56
C LEU A 301 -17.37 3.08 14.55
N GLY A 302 -16.41 2.31 14.06
CA GLY A 302 -15.44 1.57 14.86
C GLY A 302 -14.01 1.74 14.35
N HIS A 303 -13.42 0.63 13.91
CA HIS A 303 -12.05 0.62 13.38
C HIS A 303 -12.03 0.54 11.85
N PRO A 304 -11.22 1.37 11.17
CA PRO A 304 -11.10 1.32 9.71
C PRO A 304 -10.63 -0.06 9.21
N VAL A 305 -11.43 -0.70 8.37
CA VAL A 305 -11.12 -2.02 7.76
C VAL A 305 -11.45 -2.08 6.27
N ILE A 306 -12.22 -1.12 5.74
CA ILE A 306 -12.62 -1.15 4.35
C ILE A 306 -11.46 -0.74 3.44
N GLN A 307 -11.18 -1.56 2.46
CA GLN A 307 -10.25 -1.32 1.36
C GLN A 307 -10.90 -1.78 0.05
N PHE A 308 -10.35 -1.40 -1.10
CA PHE A 308 -10.85 -1.90 -2.38
C PHE A 308 -10.76 -3.43 -2.49
N SER A 309 -9.77 -4.04 -1.86
CA SER A 309 -9.60 -5.50 -1.80
C SER A 309 -10.76 -6.22 -1.10
N THR A 310 -11.40 -5.62 -0.10
CA THR A 310 -12.53 -6.24 0.62
C THR A 310 -13.78 -6.40 -0.25
N LEU A 311 -13.93 -5.55 -1.27
CA LEU A 311 -15.06 -5.60 -2.20
C LEU A 311 -14.83 -6.55 -3.40
N LEU A 312 -13.61 -7.09 -3.56
CA LEU A 312 -13.33 -8.07 -4.63
C LEU A 312 -14.20 -9.32 -4.54
N PHE A 313 -14.56 -9.74 -3.32
CA PHE A 313 -15.40 -10.94 -3.10
C PHE A 313 -16.78 -10.83 -3.75
N VAL A 314 -17.28 -9.61 -3.88
CA VAL A 314 -18.64 -9.30 -4.41
C VAL A 314 -18.62 -8.50 -5.72
N LEU A 315 -17.45 -8.07 -6.17
CA LEU A 315 -17.28 -7.34 -7.44
C LEU A 315 -17.83 -8.09 -8.67
N PRO A 316 -17.66 -9.43 -8.81
CA PRO A 316 -18.22 -10.17 -9.95
C PRO A 316 -19.72 -9.98 -10.14
N PHE A 317 -20.49 -9.79 -9.05
CA PHE A 317 -21.94 -9.58 -9.11
C PHE A 317 -22.32 -8.20 -9.65
N ILE A 318 -21.45 -7.19 -9.44
CA ILE A 318 -21.64 -5.85 -10.05
C ILE A 318 -21.39 -5.90 -11.55
N PHE A 319 -20.38 -6.64 -12.02
CA PHE A 319 -20.18 -6.82 -13.45
C PHE A 319 -21.38 -7.53 -14.09
N PHE A 320 -21.92 -8.58 -13.46
CA PHE A 320 -23.17 -9.19 -13.92
C PHE A 320 -24.32 -8.17 -13.90
N PHE A 321 -24.49 -7.40 -12.83
CA PHE A 321 -25.55 -6.38 -12.73
C PHE A 321 -25.47 -5.41 -13.92
N ILE A 322 -24.31 -4.84 -14.22
CA ILE A 322 -24.08 -3.92 -15.33
C ILE A 322 -24.51 -4.57 -16.67
N PHE A 323 -23.96 -5.74 -16.97
CA PHE A 323 -24.21 -6.39 -18.25
C PHE A 323 -25.58 -7.08 -18.34
N SER A 324 -26.27 -7.27 -17.24
CA SER A 324 -27.67 -7.74 -17.24
C SER A 324 -28.63 -6.75 -17.90
N PHE A 325 -28.24 -5.47 -18.03
CA PHE A 325 -28.98 -4.44 -18.76
C PHE A 325 -28.64 -4.42 -20.26
N THR A 326 -27.90 -5.42 -20.76
CA THR A 326 -27.59 -5.52 -22.21
C THR A 326 -28.85 -5.46 -23.05
N PRO A 327 -28.96 -4.52 -24.03
CA PRO A 327 -30.08 -4.46 -24.97
C PRO A 327 -30.20 -5.73 -25.83
N ARG A 328 -31.34 -5.94 -26.46
CA ARG A 328 -31.47 -7.03 -27.44
C ARG A 328 -30.66 -6.73 -28.70
N PHE A 329 -29.62 -7.52 -28.91
CA PHE A 329 -28.83 -7.47 -30.14
C PHE A 329 -29.20 -8.61 -31.08
N LEU A 330 -29.30 -8.29 -32.38
CA LEU A 330 -29.27 -9.31 -33.41
C LEU A 330 -27.94 -10.08 -33.34
N LEU A 331 -27.98 -11.37 -33.63
CA LEU A 331 -26.80 -12.26 -33.53
C LEU A 331 -25.55 -11.74 -34.24
N LYS A 332 -25.74 -11.05 -35.39
CA LYS A 332 -24.66 -10.46 -36.16
C LYS A 332 -23.90 -9.33 -35.44
N TYR A 333 -24.55 -8.65 -34.46
CA TYR A 333 -23.92 -7.56 -33.70
C TYR A 333 -23.30 -8.01 -32.38
N GLN A 334 -23.55 -9.23 -31.93
CA GLN A 334 -22.98 -9.71 -30.65
C GLN A 334 -21.46 -9.78 -30.67
N LEU A 335 -20.85 -10.27 -31.75
CA LEU A 335 -19.38 -10.34 -31.88
C LEU A 335 -18.74 -8.95 -31.89
N PRO A 336 -19.18 -7.97 -32.70
CA PRO A 336 -18.69 -6.59 -32.62
C PRO A 336 -18.76 -5.99 -31.22
N VAL A 337 -19.84 -6.20 -30.49
CA VAL A 337 -20.00 -5.70 -29.11
C VAL A 337 -19.02 -6.37 -28.15
N ILE A 338 -18.81 -7.67 -28.25
CA ILE A 338 -17.83 -8.42 -27.46
C ILE A 338 -16.42 -7.85 -27.72
N LEU A 339 -16.04 -7.67 -28.99
CA LEU A 339 -14.74 -7.12 -29.37
C LEU A 339 -14.56 -5.66 -28.93
N PHE A 340 -15.63 -4.87 -28.96
CA PHE A 340 -15.62 -3.48 -28.48
C PHE A 340 -15.30 -3.41 -26.98
N PHE A 341 -15.97 -4.20 -26.14
CA PHE A 341 -15.67 -4.22 -24.70
C PHE A 341 -14.28 -4.79 -24.41
N LEU A 342 -13.86 -5.82 -25.12
CA LEU A 342 -12.50 -6.35 -25.00
C LEU A 342 -11.46 -5.29 -25.35
N PHE A 343 -11.64 -4.60 -26.50
CA PHE A 343 -10.74 -3.53 -26.91
C PHE A 343 -10.72 -2.38 -25.90
N THR A 344 -11.89 -1.93 -25.41
CA THR A 344 -11.98 -0.85 -24.42
C THR A 344 -11.28 -1.23 -23.11
N GLY A 345 -11.49 -2.46 -22.62
CA GLY A 345 -10.82 -2.96 -21.43
C GLY A 345 -9.31 -3.06 -21.59
N MET A 346 -8.83 -3.65 -22.70
CA MET A 346 -7.40 -3.77 -23.01
C MET A 346 -6.74 -2.40 -23.23
N TYR A 347 -7.39 -1.53 -23.99
CA TYR A 347 -6.89 -0.17 -24.22
C TYR A 347 -6.73 0.61 -22.90
N SER A 348 -7.76 0.58 -22.05
CA SER A 348 -7.71 1.29 -20.76
C SER A 348 -6.65 0.72 -19.83
N LEU A 349 -6.45 -0.59 -19.81
CA LEU A 349 -5.42 -1.27 -19.04
C LEU A 349 -4.01 -0.87 -19.49
N ILE A 350 -3.77 -0.80 -20.79
CA ILE A 350 -2.49 -0.38 -21.37
C ILE A 350 -2.27 1.12 -21.17
N ALA A 351 -3.28 1.95 -21.46
CA ALA A 351 -3.20 3.41 -21.36
C ALA A 351 -2.99 3.89 -19.90
N SER A 352 -3.46 3.14 -18.91
CA SER A 352 -3.18 3.42 -17.50
C SER A 352 -1.72 3.14 -17.09
N GLY A 353 -0.94 2.48 -17.94
CA GLY A 353 0.42 2.05 -17.65
C GLY A 353 0.49 0.95 -16.59
N PHE A 354 -0.57 0.14 -16.46
CA PHE A 354 -0.69 -0.85 -15.38
C PHE A 354 0.55 -1.76 -15.26
N TYR A 355 0.98 -2.39 -16.36
CA TYR A 355 2.12 -3.31 -16.34
C TYR A 355 3.50 -2.63 -16.32
N SER A 356 3.58 -1.33 -16.56
CA SER A 356 4.84 -0.57 -16.51
C SER A 356 5.11 0.05 -15.13
N LYS A 357 4.15 -0.02 -14.20
CA LYS A 357 4.27 0.48 -12.84
C LYS A 357 4.46 -0.67 -11.87
N ASN A 358 5.26 -0.48 -10.82
CA ASN A 358 5.31 -1.41 -9.72
C ASN A 358 4.05 -1.25 -8.86
N HIS A 359 3.28 -2.33 -8.74
CA HIS A 359 2.01 -2.32 -8.01
C HIS A 359 2.16 -2.72 -6.54
N PHE A 360 3.30 -3.32 -6.20
CA PHE A 360 3.62 -3.84 -4.87
C PHE A 360 4.83 -3.12 -4.28
N GLY A 361 5.27 -3.51 -3.08
CA GLY A 361 6.53 -3.02 -2.54
C GLY A 361 7.71 -3.38 -3.45
N VAL A 362 8.74 -2.57 -3.46
CA VAL A 362 9.94 -2.77 -4.30
C VAL A 362 11.11 -3.32 -3.47
N PHE A 363 10.83 -4.29 -2.60
CA PHE A 363 11.84 -4.87 -1.69
C PHE A 363 12.94 -5.63 -2.43
N LYS A 364 12.59 -6.30 -3.54
CA LYS A 364 13.55 -7.02 -4.39
C LYS A 364 14.55 -6.04 -5.02
N GLU A 365 14.04 -4.99 -5.65
CA GLU A 365 14.82 -3.98 -6.34
C GLU A 365 15.75 -3.25 -5.37
N ILE A 366 15.27 -2.89 -4.18
CA ILE A 366 16.09 -2.27 -3.13
C ILE A 366 17.17 -3.25 -2.62
N ALA A 367 16.84 -4.53 -2.46
CA ALA A 367 17.84 -5.53 -2.06
C ALA A 367 18.92 -5.73 -3.14
N GLU A 368 18.53 -5.74 -4.41
CA GLU A 368 19.45 -5.80 -5.56
C GLU A 368 20.34 -4.57 -5.63
N ASP A 369 19.80 -3.37 -5.42
CA ASP A 369 20.57 -2.13 -5.39
C ASP A 369 21.59 -2.14 -4.25
N VAL A 370 21.16 -2.44 -3.03
CA VAL A 370 22.06 -2.53 -1.87
C VAL A 370 23.15 -3.58 -2.11
N ASN A 371 22.81 -4.72 -2.71
CA ASN A 371 23.79 -5.75 -3.05
C ASN A 371 24.79 -5.30 -4.13
N SER A 372 24.39 -4.39 -5.01
CA SER A 372 25.25 -3.84 -6.07
C SER A 372 26.29 -2.83 -5.59
N PHE A 373 26.12 -2.26 -4.39
CA PHE A 373 27.11 -1.34 -3.81
C PHE A 373 28.42 -2.08 -3.47
N PRO A 374 29.58 -1.39 -3.39
CA PRO A 374 30.83 -2.02 -2.95
C PRO A 374 30.68 -2.72 -1.58
N PRO A 375 31.34 -3.86 -1.34
CA PRO A 375 31.08 -4.72 -0.17
C PRO A 375 31.28 -4.06 1.20
N ASP A 376 32.22 -3.11 1.29
CA ASP A 376 32.61 -2.38 2.49
C ASP A 376 31.75 -1.15 2.80
N VAL A 377 30.81 -0.81 1.91
CA VAL A 377 29.93 0.35 2.07
C VAL A 377 28.86 0.05 3.12
N PRO A 378 28.80 0.82 4.23
CA PRO A 378 27.68 0.73 5.17
C PRO A 378 26.42 1.32 4.54
N VAL A 379 25.27 0.72 4.84
CA VAL A 379 23.97 1.13 4.24
C VAL A 379 22.90 1.27 5.31
N VAL A 380 22.19 2.40 5.28
CA VAL A 380 20.92 2.55 6.01
C VAL A 380 19.79 2.03 5.13
N VAL A 381 18.92 1.18 5.69
CA VAL A 381 17.75 0.66 5.01
C VAL A 381 16.49 0.91 5.85
N ASN A 382 15.66 1.87 5.42
CA ASN A 382 14.38 2.14 6.06
C ASN A 382 13.27 1.32 5.39
N VAL A 383 12.72 0.39 6.13
CA VAL A 383 11.64 -0.50 5.72
C VAL A 383 10.73 -0.76 6.93
N ILE A 384 9.44 -0.94 6.68
CA ILE A 384 8.46 -1.19 7.75
C ILE A 384 8.85 -2.41 8.62
N ASN A 385 9.41 -3.45 7.99
CA ASN A 385 9.91 -4.63 8.69
C ASN A 385 11.23 -5.11 8.04
N PRO A 386 12.35 -5.13 8.79
CA PRO A 386 13.64 -5.62 8.28
C PRO A 386 13.60 -7.03 7.67
N GLN A 387 12.71 -7.91 8.13
CA GLN A 387 12.57 -9.26 7.58
C GLN A 387 12.10 -9.26 6.12
N TYR A 388 11.38 -8.21 5.66
CA TYR A 388 10.91 -8.10 4.29
C TYR A 388 12.05 -7.81 3.32
N PHE A 389 12.96 -6.92 3.71
CA PHE A 389 14.20 -6.68 2.97
C PHE A 389 15.11 -7.92 3.02
N ASN A 390 15.30 -8.50 4.19
CA ASN A 390 16.17 -9.67 4.39
C ASN A 390 15.70 -10.90 3.61
N TYR A 391 14.41 -11.04 3.33
CA TYR A 391 13.89 -12.12 2.48
C TYR A 391 14.57 -12.16 1.10
N TYR A 392 14.81 -11.00 0.50
CA TYR A 392 15.52 -10.89 -0.78
C TYR A 392 17.03 -10.80 -0.60
N TYR A 393 17.49 -9.97 0.31
CA TYR A 393 18.89 -9.68 0.49
C TYR A 393 19.70 -10.94 0.87
N SER A 394 19.19 -11.79 1.74
CA SER A 394 19.87 -13.04 2.12
C SER A 394 20.04 -14.04 0.98
N LYS A 395 19.19 -13.96 -0.06
CA LYS A 395 19.28 -14.80 -1.26
C LYS A 395 20.32 -14.28 -2.28
N LEU A 396 20.66 -12.98 -2.20
CA LEU A 396 21.56 -12.29 -3.11
C LEU A 396 22.97 -12.10 -2.51
N ALA A 397 23.06 -11.84 -1.21
CA ALA A 397 24.28 -11.40 -0.55
C ALA A 397 25.35 -12.49 -0.56
N SER A 398 26.45 -12.19 -1.22
CA SER A 398 27.67 -13.03 -1.24
C SER A 398 28.63 -12.70 -0.11
N LYS A 399 28.54 -11.51 0.52
CA LYS A 399 29.40 -11.03 1.60
C LYS A 399 28.60 -10.29 2.67
N PRO A 400 28.99 -10.39 3.95
CA PRO A 400 28.37 -9.62 5.02
C PRO A 400 28.61 -8.12 4.81
N ARG A 401 27.59 -7.31 5.08
CA ARG A 401 27.60 -5.85 5.00
C ARG A 401 27.00 -5.26 6.27
N GLN A 402 27.48 -4.10 6.71
CA GLN A 402 26.84 -3.35 7.78
C GLN A 402 25.53 -2.73 7.26
N ILE A 403 24.39 -3.23 7.72
CA ILE A 403 23.06 -2.69 7.42
C ILE A 403 22.46 -2.13 8.70
N ILE A 404 22.01 -0.87 8.62
CA ILE A 404 21.37 -0.14 9.72
C ILE A 404 19.91 0.01 9.37
N PHE A 405 19.02 -0.46 10.25
CA PHE A 405 17.57 -0.40 10.03
C PHE A 405 16.89 0.62 10.94
N LYS A 406 15.73 1.12 10.50
CA LYS A 406 14.77 1.88 11.29
C LYS A 406 15.35 3.14 11.93
N LEU A 407 15.80 4.06 11.10
CA LEU A 407 16.16 5.41 11.53
C LEU A 407 14.95 6.33 11.24
N GLU A 408 14.15 6.66 12.24
CA GLU A 408 12.85 7.32 12.04
C GLU A 408 12.65 8.52 12.98
N SER A 409 13.55 8.74 13.94
CA SER A 409 13.44 9.74 14.98
C SER A 409 14.72 10.58 15.14
N PRO A 410 14.66 11.77 15.74
CA PRO A 410 15.84 12.60 16.03
C PRO A 410 16.95 11.87 16.79
N LYS A 411 16.63 10.99 17.75
CA LYS A 411 17.62 10.14 18.45
C LYS A 411 18.40 9.23 17.51
N ASP A 412 17.70 8.70 16.49
CA ASP A 412 18.33 7.84 15.50
C ASP A 412 19.30 8.65 14.62
N TYR A 413 19.02 9.93 14.36
CA TYR A 413 19.89 10.80 13.55
C TYR A 413 21.18 11.14 14.31
N GLY A 414 21.11 11.42 15.62
CA GLY A 414 22.27 11.58 16.49
C GLY A 414 23.18 10.34 16.46
N ARG A 415 22.60 9.15 16.55
CA ARG A 415 23.31 7.87 16.39
C ARG A 415 23.90 7.73 14.99
N LEU A 416 23.19 8.15 13.95
CA LEU A 416 23.67 8.08 12.57
C LEU A 416 24.89 8.99 12.37
N PHE A 417 24.95 10.19 12.97
CA PHE A 417 26.14 11.04 12.95
C PHE A 417 27.37 10.29 13.47
N GLN A 418 27.25 9.59 14.60
CA GLN A 418 28.36 8.81 15.17
C GLN A 418 28.82 7.68 14.22
N ILE A 419 27.87 6.98 13.58
CA ILE A 419 28.16 5.92 12.61
C ILE A 419 28.86 6.49 11.37
N VAL A 420 28.34 7.59 10.84
CA VAL A 420 28.91 8.28 9.67
C VAL A 420 30.33 8.77 9.98
N ASP A 421 30.54 9.41 11.14
CA ASP A 421 31.84 9.95 11.54
C ASP A 421 32.90 8.84 11.77
N SER A 422 32.49 7.72 12.34
CA SER A 422 33.37 6.57 12.59
C SER A 422 33.63 5.70 11.35
N SER A 423 32.84 5.82 10.29
CA SER A 423 33.00 5.01 9.08
C SER A 423 34.31 5.34 8.34
N THR A 424 35.06 4.32 7.99
CA THR A 424 36.32 4.41 7.20
C THR A 424 36.06 4.26 5.70
N SER A 425 34.87 3.84 5.28
CA SER A 425 34.53 3.67 3.85
C SER A 425 34.58 5.01 3.10
N ASP A 426 34.86 4.96 1.80
CA ASP A 426 34.81 6.14 0.92
C ASP A 426 33.39 6.43 0.41
N GLU A 427 32.47 5.51 0.61
CA GLU A 427 31.07 5.61 0.20
C GLU A 427 30.13 5.24 1.33
N PHE A 428 28.87 5.69 1.23
CA PHE A 428 27.80 5.40 2.18
C PHE A 428 26.47 5.28 1.46
N GLY A 429 25.69 4.20 1.73
CA GLY A 429 24.41 3.93 1.08
C GLY A 429 23.21 4.30 1.94
N TYR A 430 22.13 4.72 1.28
CA TYR A 430 20.80 4.84 1.89
C TYR A 430 19.73 4.31 0.96
N SER A 431 18.84 3.48 1.45
CA SER A 431 17.70 2.99 0.69
C SER A 431 16.45 2.93 1.57
N TRP A 432 15.28 3.16 0.98
CA TRP A 432 14.01 3.03 1.68
C TRP A 432 12.94 2.48 0.75
N THR A 433 11.95 1.78 1.30
CA THR A 433 10.76 1.31 0.60
C THR A 433 9.58 1.13 1.54
N ASN A 434 8.41 1.65 1.14
CA ASN A 434 7.15 1.57 1.89
C ASN A 434 7.30 1.90 3.39
N SER A 435 8.12 2.90 3.70
CA SER A 435 8.41 3.35 5.06
C SER A 435 8.62 4.85 5.10
N TYR A 436 8.66 5.41 6.29
CA TYR A 436 9.07 6.79 6.51
C TYR A 436 10.55 6.99 6.09
N HIS A 437 10.82 8.09 5.40
CA HIS A 437 12.14 8.41 4.84
C HIS A 437 12.49 9.87 5.12
N PRO A 438 12.93 10.18 6.34
CA PRO A 438 13.28 11.54 6.72
C PRO A 438 14.45 12.07 5.92
N TYR A 439 14.39 13.34 5.51
CA TYR A 439 15.46 14.02 4.78
C TYR A 439 16.72 14.18 5.62
N GLU A 440 16.59 14.17 6.94
CA GLU A 440 17.69 14.22 7.90
C GLU A 440 18.74 13.15 7.63
N ILE A 441 18.31 11.93 7.27
CA ILE A 441 19.24 10.84 6.95
C ILE A 441 20.16 11.22 5.79
N LEU A 442 19.60 11.82 4.73
CA LEU A 442 20.37 12.25 3.56
C LEU A 442 21.39 13.31 3.95
N GLU A 443 21.00 14.27 4.78
CA GLU A 443 21.88 15.40 5.16
C GLU A 443 22.93 14.99 6.21
N VAL A 444 22.61 14.07 7.12
CA VAL A 444 23.61 13.46 8.00
C VAL A 444 24.68 12.71 7.19
N ILE A 445 24.27 11.93 6.19
CA ILE A 445 25.24 11.23 5.32
C ILE A 445 26.05 12.24 4.51
N ARG A 446 25.43 13.30 3.96
CA ARG A 446 26.11 14.35 3.19
C ARG A 446 27.15 15.13 4.02
N SER A 447 27.02 15.18 5.34
CA SER A 447 28.01 15.86 6.19
C SER A 447 29.44 15.33 6.01
N LYS A 448 29.60 14.04 5.70
CA LYS A 448 30.89 13.39 5.43
C LYS A 448 31.06 12.89 3.99
N TYR A 449 29.95 12.57 3.32
CA TYR A 449 29.89 12.07 1.94
C TYR A 449 29.09 13.05 1.07
N PRO A 450 29.66 14.21 0.70
CA PRO A 450 28.88 15.32 0.12
C PRO A 450 28.34 15.03 -1.28
N LYS A 451 28.90 14.08 -2.01
CA LYS A 451 28.59 13.82 -3.41
C LYS A 451 27.63 12.66 -3.55
N LEU A 452 26.45 12.92 -4.11
CA LEU A 452 25.53 11.88 -4.54
C LEU A 452 26.01 11.30 -5.87
N ILE A 453 26.41 10.03 -5.91
CA ILE A 453 26.97 9.37 -7.10
C ILE A 453 26.00 8.41 -7.78
N GLN A 454 24.97 7.94 -7.06
CA GLN A 454 23.90 7.13 -7.61
C GLN A 454 22.56 7.44 -6.94
N LYS A 455 21.49 7.54 -7.75
CA LYS A 455 20.11 7.65 -7.28
C LYS A 455 19.21 6.82 -8.19
N LYS A 456 18.52 5.84 -7.64
CA LYS A 456 17.49 5.05 -8.36
C LYS A 456 16.16 5.26 -7.67
N ILE A 457 15.17 5.70 -8.44
CA ILE A 457 13.84 6.07 -7.94
C ILE A 457 12.83 5.04 -8.44
N TYR A 458 12.03 4.53 -7.52
CA TYR A 458 10.95 3.60 -7.77
C TYR A 458 9.64 4.15 -7.23
N PHE A 459 8.54 3.48 -7.52
CA PHE A 459 7.27 3.80 -6.89
C PHE A 459 7.35 3.53 -5.38
N ASN A 460 7.20 4.60 -4.57
CA ASN A 460 7.29 4.57 -3.10
C ASN A 460 8.58 3.94 -2.55
N ALA A 461 9.71 4.18 -3.24
CA ALA A 461 11.03 3.73 -2.82
C ALA A 461 12.15 4.47 -3.55
N THR A 462 13.30 4.62 -2.89
CA THR A 462 14.51 5.19 -3.52
C THR A 462 15.77 4.59 -2.91
N SER A 463 16.78 4.42 -3.74
CA SER A 463 18.13 3.98 -3.35
C SER A 463 19.14 5.04 -3.72
N TYR A 464 20.04 5.37 -2.79
CA TYR A 464 21.08 6.40 -2.90
C TYR A 464 22.44 5.82 -2.57
N LEU A 465 23.48 6.28 -3.29
CA LEU A 465 24.88 6.04 -2.93
C LEU A 465 25.61 7.38 -2.92
N PHE A 466 26.25 7.67 -1.80
CA PHE A 466 27.04 8.88 -1.57
C PHE A 466 28.51 8.56 -1.50
N SER A 467 29.38 9.53 -1.85
CA SER A 467 30.85 9.39 -1.85
C SER A 467 31.53 10.65 -1.34
N LYS A 468 32.74 10.49 -0.80
CA LYS A 468 33.65 11.59 -0.45
C LYS A 468 34.22 12.26 -1.70
N SER A 469 34.49 11.50 -2.78
CA SER A 469 35.27 11.92 -3.95
C SER A 469 34.55 11.50 -5.21
N GLY A 470 33.74 11.21 -5.74
CA GLY A 470 33.13 10.79 -7.02
C GLY A 470 32.63 11.97 -7.85
N GLU A 471 32.09 11.66 -9.03
CA GLU A 471 31.38 12.62 -9.85
C GLU A 471 29.91 12.73 -9.33
N GLU A 472 29.49 13.95 -9.00
CA GLU A 472 28.18 14.21 -8.43
C GLU A 472 27.08 14.19 -9.50
N ILE A 473 25.99 13.46 -9.23
CA ILE A 473 24.77 13.49 -10.05
C ILE A 473 23.96 14.74 -9.65
N LYS A 474 23.74 15.65 -10.57
CA LYS A 474 22.98 16.90 -10.36
C LYS A 474 21.46 16.66 -10.38
N THR A 475 20.94 15.90 -9.44
CA THR A 475 19.49 15.64 -9.33
C THR A 475 18.80 16.44 -8.23
N ASP A 476 19.53 16.75 -7.14
CA ASP A 476 19.02 17.42 -5.94
C ASP A 476 19.89 18.65 -5.67
N SER A 477 19.49 19.78 -6.23
CA SER A 477 20.30 21.03 -6.18
C SER A 477 20.00 21.85 -4.95
N VAL A 478 21.02 22.50 -4.39
CA VAL A 478 20.85 23.61 -3.42
C VAL A 478 20.31 24.81 -4.18
N ILE A 479 19.21 25.38 -3.71
CA ILE A 479 18.54 26.53 -4.32
C ILE A 479 18.56 27.79 -3.44
N TYR A 480 18.83 27.62 -2.14
CA TYR A 480 19.00 28.73 -1.19
C TYR A 480 20.01 28.30 -0.11
N THR A 481 20.84 29.24 0.34
CA THR A 481 21.78 29.05 1.44
C THR A 481 21.93 30.33 2.24
N PHE A 482 21.81 30.21 3.55
CA PHE A 482 22.20 31.21 4.53
C PHE A 482 23.18 30.55 5.50
N ILE A 483 24.29 31.20 5.77
CA ILE A 483 25.33 30.74 6.71
C ILE A 483 25.66 31.89 7.66
N ASN A 484 25.76 31.59 8.93
CA ASN A 484 26.29 32.48 9.94
C ASN A 484 27.28 31.70 10.82
N ASP A 485 28.57 32.02 10.66
CA ASP A 485 29.67 31.49 11.46
C ASP A 485 30.04 32.37 12.66
N TYR A 486 29.23 33.42 12.88
CA TYR A 486 29.37 34.42 13.94
C TYR A 486 30.65 35.25 13.90
N ASP A 487 31.54 35.08 12.91
CA ASP A 487 32.79 35.83 12.74
C ASP A 487 32.69 36.98 11.74
N GLY A 488 31.51 37.15 11.08
CA GLY A 488 31.30 38.15 10.05
C GLY A 488 30.52 39.38 10.52
N ASP A 489 30.82 40.56 9.93
CA ASP A 489 30.17 41.85 10.27
C ASP A 489 28.67 41.95 9.87
N THR A 490 28.15 41.01 9.13
CA THR A 490 26.82 41.09 8.49
C THR A 490 25.65 40.66 9.35
N PHE A 491 25.88 39.87 10.38
CA PHE A 491 24.82 39.37 11.25
C PHE A 491 25.38 39.20 12.67
N MET A 492 25.40 40.29 13.44
CA MET A 492 25.84 40.27 14.84
C MET A 492 24.76 39.66 15.72
N PRO A 493 24.99 38.49 16.35
CA PRO A 493 24.09 37.99 17.38
C PRO A 493 24.08 38.97 18.57
N ILE A 494 22.95 39.09 19.24
CA ILE A 494 22.80 39.94 20.42
C ILE A 494 23.75 39.50 21.55
N HIS A 495 24.28 38.28 21.48
CA HIS A 495 25.13 37.65 22.50
C HIS A 495 26.25 36.78 21.87
N GLU A 496 27.21 37.49 21.28
CA GLU A 496 28.45 36.93 20.78
C GLU A 496 29.42 36.66 21.94
N THR A 497 30.16 35.57 21.88
CA THR A 497 31.20 35.21 22.87
C THR A 497 32.38 34.52 22.21
N ASP A 498 33.54 34.71 22.79
CA ASP A 498 34.78 33.96 22.45
C ASP A 498 35.11 32.84 23.47
N GLU A 499 34.19 32.57 24.42
CA GLU A 499 34.37 31.53 25.45
C GLU A 499 34.50 30.13 24.86
N HIS A 500 33.61 29.78 23.89
CA HIS A 500 33.67 28.54 23.12
C HIS A 500 33.29 28.85 21.68
N ALA A 501 34.13 28.56 20.72
CA ALA A 501 33.89 28.62 19.28
C ALA A 501 34.27 27.28 18.65
N PHE A 502 33.46 26.81 17.69
CA PHE A 502 33.75 25.63 16.88
C PHE A 502 34.61 25.98 15.68
N SER A 503 34.25 27.05 14.99
CA SER A 503 35.00 27.64 13.90
C SER A 503 35.31 29.11 14.21
N GLY A 504 36.34 29.70 13.59
CA GLY A 504 36.69 31.11 13.78
C GLY A 504 36.97 31.49 15.23
N LYS A 505 36.40 32.60 15.68
CA LYS A 505 36.66 33.17 17.01
C LYS A 505 35.44 33.26 17.89
N TYR A 506 34.26 33.40 17.31
CA TYR A 506 33.04 33.73 18.03
C TYR A 506 31.95 32.69 17.84
N SER A 507 31.03 32.62 18.82
CA SER A 507 29.82 31.81 18.79
C SER A 507 28.67 32.56 19.47
N GLU A 508 27.44 32.12 19.35
CA GLU A 508 26.30 32.62 20.13
C GLU A 508 26.09 31.78 21.38
N TRP A 509 25.97 32.42 22.56
CA TRP A 509 25.63 31.73 23.80
C TRP A 509 24.19 31.92 24.19
N MET A 510 23.61 30.91 24.82
CA MET A 510 22.25 30.85 25.35
C MET A 510 22.29 30.62 26.86
N ASP A 511 21.38 31.27 27.62
CA ASP A 511 21.21 31.08 29.06
C ASP A 511 19.80 31.50 29.52
N SER A 512 19.64 31.72 30.83
CA SER A 512 18.36 32.13 31.44
C SER A 512 17.84 33.52 31.00
N THR A 513 18.64 34.33 30.35
CA THR A 513 18.25 35.63 29.81
C THR A 513 17.65 35.54 28.41
N LYS A 514 17.71 34.36 27.78
CA LYS A 514 17.32 34.13 26.38
C LYS A 514 16.44 32.88 26.22
N THR A 515 15.19 33.12 25.88
CA THR A 515 14.25 32.07 25.50
C THR A 515 14.46 31.59 24.05
N PHE A 516 14.93 32.48 23.18
CA PHE A 516 15.18 32.22 21.75
C PHE A 516 16.57 32.68 21.34
N SER A 517 17.23 31.91 20.46
CA SER A 517 18.45 32.34 19.79
C SER A 517 18.17 33.46 18.78
N THR A 518 19.25 33.98 18.22
CA THR A 518 19.14 34.73 16.98
C THR A 518 18.40 33.91 15.94
N SER A 519 17.28 34.41 15.42
CA SER A 519 16.42 33.73 14.47
C SER A 519 16.66 34.22 13.04
N VAL A 520 16.79 33.32 12.11
CA VAL A 520 16.82 33.62 10.67
C VAL A 520 15.41 33.50 10.13
N LYS A 521 14.89 34.57 9.55
CA LYS A 521 13.54 34.68 8.97
C LYS A 521 13.68 35.01 7.49
N THR A 522 13.60 33.96 6.64
CA THR A 522 13.71 34.10 5.19
C THR A 522 12.34 34.21 4.56
N PRO A 523 12.01 35.31 3.84
CA PRO A 523 10.78 35.38 3.06
C PRO A 523 10.71 34.23 2.03
N VAL A 524 9.56 33.58 1.92
CA VAL A 524 9.38 32.44 1.00
C VAL A 524 9.62 32.84 -0.46
N GLU A 525 9.31 34.09 -0.82
CA GLU A 525 9.57 34.64 -2.16
C GLU A 525 11.05 34.80 -2.53
N GLU A 526 11.97 34.83 -1.57
CA GLU A 526 13.42 34.85 -1.82
C GLU A 526 13.97 33.46 -2.17
N ILE A 527 13.19 32.41 -1.95
CA ILE A 527 13.57 31.02 -2.19
C ILE A 527 13.00 30.59 -3.54
N PRO A 528 13.82 30.21 -4.53
CA PRO A 528 13.35 29.80 -5.85
C PRO A 528 12.27 28.72 -5.79
N GLU A 529 11.23 28.85 -6.59
CA GLU A 529 10.15 27.88 -6.67
C GLU A 529 10.63 26.56 -7.28
N SER A 530 10.23 25.44 -6.65
CA SER A 530 10.41 24.09 -7.17
C SER A 530 9.28 23.21 -6.65
N ALA A 531 8.85 22.24 -7.44
CA ALA A 531 7.72 21.35 -7.10
C ALA A 531 7.96 20.56 -5.81
N ASP A 532 9.20 20.08 -5.60
CA ASP A 532 9.60 19.32 -4.41
C ASP A 532 10.85 19.97 -3.83
N ARG A 533 10.71 20.59 -2.67
CA ARG A 533 11.81 21.24 -1.93
C ARG A 533 11.66 21.02 -0.43
N TYR A 534 12.78 20.99 0.27
CA TYR A 534 12.83 20.89 1.72
C TYR A 534 13.90 21.84 2.28
N ALA A 535 13.62 22.36 3.45
CA ALA A 535 14.55 23.20 4.21
C ALA A 535 15.34 22.34 5.18
N ILE A 536 16.58 22.71 5.40
CA ILE A 536 17.54 22.07 6.30
C ILE A 536 18.08 23.17 7.21
N PHE A 537 17.87 23.03 8.50
CA PHE A 537 18.54 23.84 9.50
C PHE A 537 19.55 23.00 10.25
N SER A 538 20.79 23.39 10.24
CA SER A 538 21.90 22.71 10.92
C SER A 538 22.75 23.70 11.70
N ALA A 539 23.35 23.24 12.80
CA ALA A 539 24.30 24.02 13.61
C ALA A 539 25.26 23.09 14.38
N LYS A 540 26.27 23.71 15.00
CA LYS A 540 27.09 23.11 16.04
C LYS A 540 26.59 23.55 17.40
N VAL A 541 26.59 22.64 18.37
CA VAL A 541 26.17 22.94 19.75
C VAL A 541 27.21 22.39 20.73
N TYR A 542 27.61 23.21 21.71
CA TYR A 542 28.47 22.84 22.83
C TYR A 542 27.76 23.17 24.16
N PHE A 543 28.02 22.41 25.21
CA PHE A 543 27.50 22.64 26.55
C PHE A 543 28.39 22.01 27.62
N ASP A 544 28.42 22.62 28.80
CA ASP A 544 29.07 22.08 30.00
C ASP A 544 28.13 21.20 30.82
N LYS A 545 26.82 21.41 30.68
CA LYS A 545 25.76 20.60 31.26
C LYS A 545 24.69 20.36 30.19
N LEU A 546 24.25 19.12 30.04
CA LEU A 546 23.28 18.72 29.03
C LEU A 546 21.99 19.56 29.13
N PRO A 547 21.60 20.29 28.08
CA PRO A 547 20.36 21.06 28.06
C PRO A 547 19.18 20.12 27.76
N GLU A 548 18.35 19.90 28.79
CA GLU A 548 17.29 18.89 28.74
C GLU A 548 16.02 19.36 28.01
N GLN A 549 15.76 20.69 27.99
CA GLN A 549 14.54 21.27 27.44
C GLN A 549 14.77 22.15 26.21
N ALA A 550 16.01 22.40 25.86
CA ALA A 550 16.32 23.16 24.67
C ALA A 550 16.11 22.36 23.37
N SER A 551 15.70 23.07 22.32
CA SER A 551 15.40 22.46 21.01
C SER A 551 15.88 23.29 19.82
N ILE A 552 16.19 22.60 18.72
CA ILE A 552 16.39 23.17 17.38
C ILE A 552 15.04 23.17 16.65
N ASN A 553 14.70 24.26 15.95
CA ASN A 553 13.35 24.45 15.39
C ASN A 553 13.38 25.09 14.01
N LEU A 554 12.48 24.63 13.16
CA LEU A 554 12.20 25.14 11.82
C LEU A 554 10.69 25.33 11.67
N ALA A 555 10.25 26.53 11.34
CA ALA A 555 8.85 26.89 11.23
C ALA A 555 8.52 27.58 9.90
N PHE A 556 7.30 27.37 9.43
CA PHE A 556 6.71 28.15 8.35
C PHE A 556 5.61 29.04 8.94
N ASP A 557 5.82 30.35 8.83
CA ASP A 557 5.01 31.38 9.47
C ASP A 557 4.25 32.18 8.43
N ASP A 558 2.97 32.43 8.64
CA ASP A 558 2.23 33.48 7.97
C ASP A 558 2.26 34.79 8.82
N SER A 559 1.44 35.77 8.49
CA SER A 559 1.36 37.02 9.24
C SER A 559 0.78 36.89 10.65
N THR A 560 0.19 35.72 11.00
CA THR A 560 -0.62 35.54 12.22
C THR A 560 -0.12 34.41 13.12
N HIS A 561 0.42 33.31 12.53
CA HIS A 561 0.85 32.13 13.28
C HIS A 561 1.82 31.23 12.48
N SER A 562 2.47 30.32 13.18
CA SER A 562 3.21 29.20 12.54
C SER A 562 2.22 28.10 12.15
N TYR A 563 2.11 27.82 10.86
CA TYR A 563 1.18 26.80 10.35
C TYR A 563 1.84 25.44 10.04
N GLN A 564 3.17 25.40 10.05
CA GLN A 564 3.92 24.14 10.02
C GLN A 564 5.17 24.29 10.88
N PHE A 565 5.45 23.27 11.69
CA PHE A 565 6.53 23.29 12.67
C PHE A 565 7.26 21.95 12.66
N HIS A 566 8.60 22.02 12.68
CA HIS A 566 9.50 20.91 12.89
C HIS A 566 10.45 21.25 14.04
N GLY A 567 10.61 20.35 15.02
CA GLY A 567 11.45 20.57 16.17
C GLY A 567 12.07 19.27 16.67
N ALA A 568 13.28 19.36 17.23
CA ALA A 568 13.95 18.26 17.90
C ALA A 568 14.65 18.76 19.17
N GLY A 569 14.58 17.99 20.26
CA GLY A 569 15.30 18.27 21.48
C GLY A 569 16.81 18.14 21.31
N LEU A 570 17.61 18.97 21.98
CA LEU A 570 19.06 18.82 21.95
C LEU A 570 19.51 17.47 22.53
N THR A 571 18.78 16.92 23.50
CA THR A 571 19.02 15.58 24.06
C THR A 571 18.86 14.43 23.05
N ASP A 572 18.23 14.67 21.91
CA ASP A 572 18.13 13.68 20.85
C ASP A 572 19.46 13.47 20.10
N TYR A 573 20.31 14.50 20.08
CA TYR A 573 21.61 14.50 19.39
C TYR A 573 22.78 14.47 20.37
N CYS A 574 22.62 15.10 21.51
CA CYS A 574 23.68 15.41 22.46
C CYS A 574 23.56 14.53 23.71
N HIS A 575 24.68 13.93 24.16
CA HIS A 575 24.64 12.97 25.27
C HIS A 575 25.68 13.23 26.35
N GLU A 576 26.81 13.88 26.02
CA GLU A 576 27.92 14.09 26.93
C GLU A 576 28.35 15.56 26.89
N PRO A 577 28.65 16.18 28.06
CA PRO A 577 29.15 17.56 28.09
C PRO A 577 30.61 17.68 27.59
N GLY A 578 31.01 18.90 27.30
CA GLY A 578 32.43 19.23 27.00
C GLY A 578 32.86 18.93 25.58
N LYS A 579 31.93 18.72 24.64
CA LYS A 579 32.25 18.53 23.22
C LYS A 579 31.21 19.14 22.30
N TRP A 580 31.62 19.47 21.06
CA TRP A 580 30.74 19.97 20.03
C TRP A 580 29.96 18.84 19.35
N TYR A 581 28.67 19.06 19.14
CA TYR A 581 27.77 18.17 18.41
C TYR A 581 27.28 18.82 17.12
N SER A 582 27.23 18.04 16.04
CA SER A 582 26.47 18.43 14.85
C SER A 582 25.00 18.06 15.05
N ILE A 583 24.12 19.01 14.82
CA ILE A 583 22.69 18.80 14.88
C ILE A 583 22.03 19.35 13.63
N LEU A 584 20.93 18.77 13.22
CA LEU A 584 20.14 19.27 12.10
C LEU A 584 18.68 18.83 12.19
N ILE A 585 17.81 19.61 11.53
CA ILE A 585 16.41 19.27 11.33
C ILE A 585 16.02 19.63 9.92
N CYS A 586 15.10 18.85 9.33
CA CYS A 586 14.57 19.10 8.00
C CYS A 586 13.06 19.32 8.04
N GLY A 587 12.55 20.11 7.09
CA GLY A 587 11.13 20.34 6.91
C GLY A 587 10.77 20.43 5.43
N GLU A 588 9.75 19.66 4.99
CA GLU A 588 9.22 19.82 3.63
C GLU A 588 8.54 21.19 3.50
N PHE A 589 8.69 21.84 2.35
CA PHE A 589 7.92 23.02 2.05
C PHE A 589 6.44 22.67 1.91
N PRO A 590 5.57 23.31 2.71
CA PRO A 590 4.13 23.07 2.61
C PRO A 590 3.62 23.57 1.25
N ARG A 591 2.70 22.83 0.65
CA ARG A 591 2.04 23.23 -0.61
C ARG A 591 1.22 24.54 -0.46
N SER A 592 0.88 24.89 0.78
CA SER A 592 0.16 26.13 1.14
C SER A 592 1.08 27.35 1.23
N ALA A 593 2.39 27.19 1.22
CA ALA A 593 3.35 28.29 1.33
C ALA A 593 3.19 29.27 0.16
N LYS A 594 3.09 30.55 0.48
CA LYS A 594 2.80 31.63 -0.46
C LYS A 594 3.67 32.85 -0.19
N LYS A 595 3.64 33.78 -1.11
CA LYS A 595 4.30 35.10 -0.95
C LYS A 595 3.81 35.81 0.33
N GLY A 596 4.75 36.33 1.10
CA GLY A 596 4.53 36.98 2.40
C GLY A 596 4.73 36.06 3.60
N ASP A 597 4.78 34.71 3.38
CA ASP A 597 5.13 33.76 4.42
C ASP A 597 6.65 33.76 4.64
N LYS A 598 7.09 33.24 5.80
CA LYS A 598 8.51 33.19 6.18
C LYS A 598 8.90 31.78 6.60
N LEU A 599 10.09 31.38 6.21
CA LEU A 599 10.80 30.23 6.76
C LEU A 599 11.67 30.73 7.91
N THR A 600 11.38 30.26 9.14
CA THR A 600 12.07 30.69 10.36
C THR A 600 12.87 29.53 10.95
N ALA A 601 14.16 29.77 11.21
CA ALA A 601 15.07 28.82 11.87
C ALA A 601 15.61 29.43 13.18
N TYR A 602 15.55 28.69 14.29
CA TYR A 602 15.94 29.19 15.61
C TYR A 602 16.12 28.06 16.63
N PHE A 603 16.81 28.39 17.77
CA PHE A 603 16.81 27.57 18.97
C PHE A 603 15.83 28.10 19.98
N HIS A 604 15.13 27.21 20.69
CA HIS A 604 14.22 27.53 21.77
C HIS A 604 14.77 26.97 23.08
N ASN A 605 14.87 27.84 24.11
CA ASN A 605 15.48 27.56 25.42
C ASN A 605 14.50 27.94 26.56
N PRO A 606 13.41 27.20 26.75
CA PRO A 606 12.37 27.59 27.72
C PRO A 606 12.83 27.49 29.17
N ALA A 607 13.83 26.66 29.47
CA ALA A 607 14.36 26.46 30.82
C ALA A 607 15.56 27.39 31.15
N GLY A 608 16.03 28.21 30.21
CA GLY A 608 17.17 29.11 30.41
C GLY A 608 18.48 28.35 30.63
N GLU A 609 18.68 27.25 29.92
CA GLU A 609 19.86 26.41 30.00
C GLU A 609 21.07 27.03 29.29
N LYS A 610 22.30 26.80 29.80
CA LYS A 610 23.53 27.36 29.21
C LYS A 610 24.11 26.43 28.14
N PHE A 611 24.23 26.94 26.90
CA PHE A 611 24.89 26.25 25.78
C PHE A 611 25.33 27.28 24.72
N TRP A 612 26.22 26.83 23.82
CA TRP A 612 26.77 27.64 22.75
C TRP A 612 26.38 27.08 21.40
N ILE A 613 26.13 27.98 20.43
CA ILE A 613 25.71 27.68 19.07
C ILE A 613 26.75 28.27 18.12
N ASP A 614 27.15 27.48 17.12
CA ASP A 614 28.07 27.90 16.07
C ASP A 614 27.70 27.28 14.72
N ASP A 615 28.30 27.77 13.62
CA ASP A 615 28.07 27.28 12.25
C ASP A 615 26.57 27.15 11.92
N PHE A 616 25.78 28.18 12.23
CA PHE A 616 24.36 28.23 11.90
C PHE A 616 24.14 28.23 10.39
N LYS A 617 23.45 27.25 9.88
CA LYS A 617 23.26 27.08 8.43
C LYS A 617 21.81 26.72 8.10
N LEU A 618 21.18 27.54 7.24
CA LEU A 618 19.87 27.27 6.66
C LEU A 618 20.04 27.04 5.15
N VAL A 619 19.66 25.87 4.68
CA VAL A 619 19.76 25.46 3.26
C VAL A 619 18.39 25.03 2.77
N VAL A 620 18.06 25.37 1.53
CA VAL A 620 16.92 24.77 0.83
C VAL A 620 17.42 23.99 -0.36
N ARG A 621 16.94 22.75 -0.45
CA ARG A 621 17.33 21.80 -1.48
C ARG A 621 16.10 21.29 -2.23
N THR A 622 16.26 21.03 -3.52
CA THR A 622 15.24 20.32 -4.32
C THR A 622 15.33 18.81 -4.06
N SER A 623 14.19 18.14 -4.22
CA SER A 623 14.13 16.66 -4.19
C SER A 623 13.29 16.18 -5.36
N HIS A 624 13.96 15.79 -6.44
CA HIS A 624 13.24 15.29 -7.61
C HIS A 624 12.73 13.86 -7.38
N ASN A 625 11.40 13.70 -7.36
CA ASN A 625 10.73 12.40 -7.36
C ASN A 625 9.60 12.40 -8.41
N PRO A 626 9.74 11.70 -9.55
CA PRO A 626 8.74 11.68 -10.62
C PRO A 626 7.42 10.99 -10.22
N TYR A 627 7.38 10.29 -9.10
CA TYR A 627 6.18 9.61 -8.57
C TYR A 627 5.45 10.43 -7.50
N LYS A 628 6.03 11.52 -6.99
CA LYS A 628 5.38 12.44 -6.05
C LYS A 628 4.51 13.40 -6.87
N LYS A 629 3.17 13.27 -6.76
CA LYS A 629 2.19 14.13 -7.44
C LYS A 629 1.70 15.23 -6.52
#